data_efa0f05ae0448f07b2b358576f5c4953
#
_entry.id   efa0f05ae0448f07b2b358576f5c4953
#
_cell.length_a   1.000
_cell.length_b   1.000
_cell.length_c   1.000
_cell.angle_alpha   90.00
_cell.angle_beta   90.00
_cell.angle_gamma   90.00
#
_symmetry.space_group_name_H-M   'P 1'
#
loop_
_entity.id
_entity.type
_entity.pdbx_description
1 polymer ?
#
loop_
_entity_poly.entity_id
_entity_poly.type
_entity_poly.pdbx_seq_one_letter_code
_entity_poly.pdbx_strand_id
1 'polypeptide(L)'
;MQEHHHARFDATARTYDYFLHTYKDPFLSSSSSLYLERNLNLSEMKRAVALLTRYNDYRAFCKTPDVYKTTICNVTSAQLFADANGDRLRFQISANRFLGRMIRITMGKLLDIGKGELSVDEFESYLITRQTPRLIEPAHPQGLYLSKVTYPYLDIAQRSDFSAIQQSRTDQWQPV
;
A
#
# COMPACT_ATOMS: atom_id res chain seq x y z
N MET A 1 11.36 -19.74 20.95
CA MET A 1 10.83 -20.19 19.64
C MET A 1 11.09 -21.68 19.53
N GLN A 2 10.10 -22.48 19.19
CA GLN A 2 10.29 -23.92 18.98
C GLN A 2 10.95 -24.15 17.62
N GLU A 3 11.73 -25.22 17.47
CA GLU A 3 12.54 -25.52 16.27
C GLU A 3 11.76 -25.62 14.93
N HIS A 4 10.41 -25.64 14.97
CA HIS A 4 9.56 -25.79 13.79
C HIS A 4 8.91 -24.51 13.29
N HIS A 5 9.18 -23.34 13.91
CA HIS A 5 8.55 -22.09 13.50
C HIS A 5 9.22 -21.48 12.27
N HIS A 6 8.40 -21.11 11.27
CA HIS A 6 8.87 -20.53 10.01
C HIS A 6 8.34 -19.10 9.83
N ALA A 7 9.24 -18.11 9.86
CA ALA A 7 8.90 -16.68 9.81
C ALA A 7 7.98 -16.26 8.64
N ARG A 8 8.06 -16.92 7.50
CA ARG A 8 7.22 -16.60 6.34
C ARG A 8 5.89 -17.34 6.34
N PHE A 9 5.89 -18.62 6.70
CA PHE A 9 4.71 -19.48 6.54
C PHE A 9 3.76 -19.39 7.73
N ASP A 10 4.28 -19.15 8.93
CA ASP A 10 3.46 -19.06 10.15
C ASP A 10 2.85 -17.67 10.34
N ALA A 11 3.28 -16.67 9.58
CA ALA A 11 2.70 -15.34 9.66
C ALA A 11 1.25 -15.36 9.16
N THR A 12 0.32 -14.95 10.02
CA THR A 12 -1.13 -14.90 9.75
C THR A 12 -1.55 -13.60 9.08
N ALA A 13 -0.86 -12.50 9.35
CA ALA A 13 -1.08 -11.22 8.70
C ALA A 13 0.21 -10.43 8.52
N ARG A 14 0.20 -9.52 7.56
CA ARG A 14 1.26 -8.57 7.27
C ARG A 14 0.65 -7.21 7.01
N THR A 15 1.27 -6.17 7.57
CA THR A 15 0.92 -4.78 7.30
C THR A 15 2.08 -4.12 6.59
N TYR A 16 1.77 -3.38 5.54
CA TYR A 16 2.74 -2.56 4.82
C TYR A 16 2.31 -1.11 4.86
N ASP A 17 3.29 -0.25 4.94
CA ASP A 17 3.15 1.19 4.72
C ASP A 17 3.89 1.58 3.45
N TYR A 18 3.28 2.45 2.67
CA TYR A 18 3.90 3.09 1.52
C TYR A 18 3.86 4.60 1.71
N PHE A 19 5.05 5.21 1.76
CA PHE A 19 5.21 6.65 1.95
C PHE A 19 5.57 7.33 0.64
N LEU A 20 4.95 8.46 0.38
CA LEU A 20 5.32 9.33 -0.72
C LEU A 20 5.29 10.80 -0.30
N HIS A 21 5.98 11.64 -1.07
CA HIS A 21 5.98 13.09 -0.93
C HIS A 21 5.99 13.76 -2.30
N THR A 22 5.43 14.98 -2.38
CA THR A 22 5.17 15.69 -3.65
C THR A 22 6.11 16.86 -3.90
N TYR A 23 7.08 17.08 -3.04
CA TYR A 23 8.10 18.14 -3.14
C TYR A 23 9.51 17.57 -2.96
N LYS A 24 10.49 18.28 -3.47
CA LYS A 24 11.90 17.89 -3.32
C LYS A 24 12.37 18.12 -1.89
N ASP A 25 12.71 17.05 -1.20
CA ASP A 25 13.27 17.06 0.15
C ASP A 25 14.41 16.03 0.23
N PRO A 26 15.65 16.47 0.44
CA PRO A 26 16.81 15.58 0.52
C PRO A 26 16.74 14.61 1.70
N PHE A 27 16.05 14.97 2.79
CA PHE A 27 15.91 14.11 3.96
C PHE A 27 14.88 12.99 3.77
N LEU A 28 13.96 13.14 2.84
CA LEU A 28 12.94 12.13 2.52
C LEU A 28 13.37 11.17 1.41
N SER A 29 14.37 11.52 0.61
CA SER A 29 14.76 10.80 -0.60
C SER A 29 15.12 9.32 -0.39
N SER A 30 15.62 8.95 0.81
CA SER A 30 15.97 7.56 1.15
C SER A 30 14.83 6.75 1.75
N SER A 31 13.76 7.40 2.22
CA SER A 31 12.70 6.78 3.03
C SER A 31 11.30 6.96 2.48
N SER A 32 11.13 7.76 1.44
CA SER A 32 9.84 8.08 0.84
C SER A 32 9.99 8.24 -0.67
N SER A 33 8.99 7.88 -1.44
CA SER A 33 9.01 8.01 -2.90
C SER A 33 8.61 9.42 -3.31
N LEU A 34 9.43 10.06 -4.15
CA LEU A 34 9.14 11.38 -4.68
C LEU A 34 8.21 11.27 -5.90
N TYR A 35 7.11 12.01 -5.88
CA TYR A 35 6.20 12.25 -6.97
C TYR A 35 5.92 13.75 -7.05
N LEU A 36 6.30 14.41 -8.13
CA LEU A 36 6.19 15.88 -8.26
C LEU A 36 4.78 16.34 -8.64
N GLU A 37 3.82 15.46 -8.69
CA GLU A 37 2.43 15.76 -8.94
C GLU A 37 1.82 16.48 -7.75
N ARG A 38 1.55 17.77 -7.95
CA ARG A 38 0.79 18.59 -7.00
C ARG A 38 -0.71 18.44 -7.29
N ASN A 39 -1.53 18.60 -6.27
CA ASN A 39 -3.00 18.54 -6.39
C ASN A 39 -3.58 17.14 -6.72
N LEU A 40 -3.06 16.11 -6.09
CA LEU A 40 -3.68 14.78 -6.15
C LEU A 40 -5.11 14.84 -5.60
N ASN A 41 -6.06 14.24 -6.31
CA ASN A 41 -7.44 14.11 -5.84
C ASN A 41 -7.53 13.04 -4.73
N LEU A 42 -7.26 13.47 -3.49
CA LEU A 42 -7.23 12.56 -2.33
C LEU A 42 -8.58 11.92 -2.06
N SER A 43 -9.69 12.59 -2.38
CA SER A 43 -11.03 12.04 -2.15
C SER A 43 -11.31 10.85 -3.06
N GLU A 44 -10.92 10.91 -4.34
CA GLU A 44 -11.07 9.79 -5.27
C GLU A 44 -10.09 8.65 -4.92
N MET A 45 -8.87 8.98 -4.51
CA MET A 45 -7.92 7.97 -4.00
C MET A 45 -8.49 7.24 -2.78
N LYS A 46 -9.10 7.95 -1.84
CA LYS A 46 -9.78 7.35 -0.66
C LYS A 46 -10.91 6.42 -1.07
N ARG A 47 -11.75 6.82 -2.03
CA ARG A 47 -12.83 5.97 -2.56
C ARG A 47 -12.26 4.67 -3.13
N ALA A 48 -11.20 4.73 -3.91
CA ALA A 48 -10.54 3.55 -4.46
C ALA A 48 -9.92 2.67 -3.38
N VAL A 49 -9.28 3.25 -2.35
CA VAL A 49 -8.73 2.51 -1.21
C VAL A 49 -9.82 1.73 -0.46
N ALA A 50 -11.01 2.30 -0.30
CA ALA A 50 -12.13 1.64 0.37
C ALA A 50 -12.62 0.38 -0.38
N LEU A 51 -12.39 0.27 -1.69
CA LEU A 51 -12.73 -0.92 -2.47
C LEU A 51 -11.83 -2.12 -2.13
N LEU A 52 -10.58 -1.88 -1.71
CA LEU A 52 -9.62 -2.95 -1.49
C LEU A 52 -10.05 -3.98 -0.44
N THR A 53 -10.87 -3.61 0.52
CA THR A 53 -11.39 -4.55 1.53
C THR A 53 -12.65 -5.30 1.08
N ARG A 54 -13.24 -4.92 -0.05
CA ARG A 54 -14.46 -5.55 -0.59
C ARG A 54 -14.19 -6.72 -1.52
N TYR A 55 -12.98 -6.78 -2.07
CA TYR A 55 -12.55 -7.80 -3.03
C TYR A 55 -11.42 -8.64 -2.45
N ASN A 56 -11.26 -9.86 -2.92
CA ASN A 56 -10.23 -10.77 -2.44
C ASN A 56 -9.33 -11.36 -3.54
N ASP A 57 -9.69 -11.21 -4.81
CA ASP A 57 -8.84 -11.67 -5.90
C ASP A 57 -8.04 -10.52 -6.51
N TYR A 58 -6.75 -10.54 -6.28
CA TYR A 58 -5.82 -9.49 -6.70
C TYR A 58 -5.00 -9.88 -7.94
N ARG A 59 -5.52 -10.76 -8.79
CA ARG A 59 -4.85 -11.16 -10.02
C ARG A 59 -4.43 -9.98 -10.89
N ALA A 60 -5.31 -8.99 -11.05
CA ALA A 60 -5.06 -7.78 -11.83
C ALA A 60 -3.90 -6.92 -11.29
N PHE A 61 -3.59 -7.03 -10.01
CA PHE A 61 -2.53 -6.27 -9.33
C PHE A 61 -1.25 -7.10 -9.13
N CYS A 62 -1.04 -8.14 -9.92
CA CYS A 62 0.14 -8.98 -9.90
C CYS A 62 0.82 -9.00 -11.26
N LYS A 63 2.15 -8.78 -11.30
CA LYS A 63 2.89 -8.79 -12.57
C LYS A 63 2.94 -10.17 -13.23
N THR A 64 3.01 -11.22 -12.42
CA THR A 64 3.13 -12.61 -12.88
C THR A 64 2.15 -13.50 -12.11
N PRO A 65 0.83 -13.34 -12.36
CA PRO A 65 -0.18 -14.02 -11.54
C PRO A 65 -0.14 -15.55 -11.69
N ASP A 66 0.25 -16.06 -12.85
CA ASP A 66 0.22 -17.50 -13.19
C ASP A 66 1.27 -18.34 -12.43
N VAL A 67 2.28 -17.70 -11.79
CA VAL A 67 3.24 -18.41 -10.94
C VAL A 67 2.66 -18.75 -9.56
N TYR A 68 1.49 -18.23 -9.22
CA TYR A 68 0.85 -18.45 -7.92
C TYR A 68 -0.24 -19.50 -8.02
N LYS A 69 -0.30 -20.42 -7.06
CA LYS A 69 -1.42 -21.37 -6.92
C LYS A 69 -2.77 -20.67 -6.71
N THR A 70 -2.75 -19.49 -6.10
CA THR A 70 -3.95 -18.65 -5.89
C THR A 70 -3.55 -17.18 -5.84
N THR A 71 -4.40 -16.33 -6.40
CA THR A 71 -4.30 -14.86 -6.37
C THR A 71 -5.20 -14.24 -5.29
N ILE A 72 -5.83 -15.07 -4.46
CA ILE A 72 -6.66 -14.62 -3.35
C ILE A 72 -5.79 -14.07 -2.22
N CYS A 73 -6.11 -12.84 -1.81
CA CYS A 73 -5.52 -12.15 -0.67
C CYS A 73 -6.67 -11.51 0.14
N ASN A 74 -6.79 -11.86 1.42
CA ASN A 74 -7.81 -11.28 2.26
C ASN A 74 -7.27 -9.98 2.88
N VAL A 75 -7.59 -8.86 2.26
CA VAL A 75 -7.26 -7.53 2.77
C VAL A 75 -8.21 -7.19 3.91
N THR A 76 -7.67 -7.04 5.11
CA THR A 76 -8.43 -6.77 6.33
C THR A 76 -8.56 -5.28 6.63
N SER A 77 -7.60 -4.47 6.17
CA SER A 77 -7.67 -3.02 6.27
C SER A 77 -6.86 -2.37 5.14
N ALA A 78 -7.34 -1.24 4.66
CA ALA A 78 -6.63 -0.36 3.73
C ALA A 78 -7.02 1.07 4.05
N GLN A 79 -6.02 1.94 4.25
CA GLN A 79 -6.22 3.33 4.66
C GLN A 79 -5.22 4.25 3.96
N LEU A 80 -5.68 5.46 3.65
CA LEU A 80 -4.85 6.54 3.13
C LEU A 80 -4.81 7.65 4.17
N PHE A 81 -3.61 8.15 4.45
CA PHE A 81 -3.36 9.25 5.35
C PHE A 81 -2.62 10.35 4.60
N ALA A 82 -2.86 11.58 4.98
CA ALA A 82 -2.12 12.74 4.51
C ALA A 82 -1.57 13.55 5.70
N ASP A 83 -0.52 14.33 5.47
CA ASP A 83 -0.15 15.39 6.39
C ASP A 83 -1.11 16.59 6.25
N ALA A 84 -0.95 17.60 7.11
CA ALA A 84 -1.84 18.76 7.14
C ALA A 84 -1.89 19.55 5.82
N ASN A 85 -0.83 19.47 5.00
CA ASN A 85 -0.71 20.17 3.73
C ASN A 85 -1.14 19.31 2.52
N GLY A 86 -1.29 17.99 2.71
CA GLY A 86 -1.50 17.03 1.62
C GLY A 86 -0.25 16.76 0.77
N ASP A 87 0.91 17.21 1.20
CA ASP A 87 2.19 17.07 0.48
C ASP A 87 2.89 15.74 0.75
N ARG A 88 2.51 15.06 1.83
CA ARG A 88 3.01 13.75 2.21
C ARG A 88 1.85 12.80 2.40
N LEU A 89 1.95 11.63 1.76
CA LEU A 89 0.92 10.61 1.86
C LEU A 89 1.50 9.31 2.42
N ARG A 90 0.67 8.60 3.16
CA ARG A 90 0.93 7.25 3.67
C ARG A 90 -0.22 6.35 3.32
N PHE A 91 0.03 5.35 2.51
CA PHE A 91 -0.92 4.27 2.25
C PHE A 91 -0.56 3.07 3.11
N GLN A 92 -1.48 2.66 3.97
CA GLN A 92 -1.32 1.47 4.82
C GLN A 92 -2.28 0.38 4.37
N ILE A 93 -1.79 -0.85 4.26
CA ILE A 93 -2.60 -2.01 3.88
C ILE A 93 -2.19 -3.26 4.68
N SER A 94 -3.20 -3.99 5.17
CA SER A 94 -3.03 -5.23 5.93
C SER A 94 -3.77 -6.38 5.25
N ALA A 95 -3.11 -7.53 5.13
CA ALA A 95 -3.72 -8.74 4.58
C ALA A 95 -3.06 -10.01 5.14
N ASN A 96 -3.71 -11.16 4.96
CA ASN A 96 -3.12 -12.46 5.28
C ASN A 96 -1.88 -12.76 4.43
N ARG A 97 -1.86 -12.31 3.17
CA ARG A 97 -0.74 -12.42 2.22
C ARG A 97 -0.80 -11.34 1.15
N PHE A 98 0.32 -11.16 0.45
CA PHE A 98 0.40 -10.30 -0.74
C PHE A 98 1.08 -11.03 -1.89
N LEU A 99 0.69 -10.68 -3.12
CA LEU A 99 1.33 -11.14 -4.34
C LEU A 99 2.57 -10.28 -4.67
N GLY A 100 3.41 -10.78 -5.54
CA GLY A 100 4.59 -10.05 -6.00
C GLY A 100 4.21 -8.71 -6.64
N ARG A 101 4.78 -7.62 -6.12
CA ARG A 101 4.54 -6.23 -6.52
C ARG A 101 3.11 -5.70 -6.30
N MET A 102 2.21 -6.48 -5.70
CA MET A 102 0.80 -6.11 -5.51
C MET A 102 0.64 -4.70 -4.92
N ILE A 103 1.27 -4.41 -3.80
CA ILE A 103 1.11 -3.12 -3.12
C ILE A 103 1.61 -1.96 -3.99
N ARG A 104 2.73 -2.13 -4.68
CA ARG A 104 3.30 -1.11 -5.55
C ARG A 104 2.46 -0.89 -6.81
N ILE A 105 1.86 -1.94 -7.37
CA ILE A 105 0.92 -1.83 -8.50
C ILE A 105 -0.35 -1.11 -8.04
N THR A 106 -0.90 -1.49 -6.89
CA THR A 106 -2.05 -0.81 -6.28
C THR A 106 -1.75 0.67 -6.07
N MET A 107 -0.59 1.00 -5.50
CA MET A 107 -0.21 2.40 -5.25
C MET A 107 -0.04 3.19 -6.55
N GLY A 108 0.56 2.59 -7.60
CA GLY A 108 0.65 3.20 -8.93
C GLY A 108 -0.73 3.57 -9.46
N LYS A 109 -1.70 2.64 -9.38
CA LYS A 109 -3.08 2.91 -9.81
C LYS A 109 -3.79 3.94 -8.94
N LEU A 110 -3.53 3.99 -7.65
CA LEU A 110 -4.04 5.06 -6.78
C LEU A 110 -3.47 6.43 -7.20
N LEU A 111 -2.21 6.49 -7.59
CA LEU A 111 -1.61 7.72 -8.14
C LEU A 111 -2.25 8.13 -9.46
N ASP A 112 -2.50 7.19 -10.38
CA ASP A 112 -3.21 7.45 -11.64
C ASP A 112 -4.62 8.04 -11.35
N ILE A 113 -5.32 7.53 -10.32
CA ILE A 113 -6.61 8.09 -9.87
C ILE A 113 -6.42 9.49 -9.31
N GLY A 114 -5.42 9.69 -8.46
CA GLY A 114 -5.13 11.01 -7.87
C GLY A 114 -4.83 12.08 -8.92
N LYS A 115 -4.22 11.70 -10.04
CA LYS A 115 -3.95 12.56 -11.20
C LYS A 115 -5.17 12.77 -12.11
N GLY A 116 -6.24 11.96 -11.95
CA GLY A 116 -7.38 11.94 -12.85
C GLY A 116 -7.15 11.18 -14.17
N GLU A 117 -6.09 10.38 -14.22
CA GLU A 117 -5.73 9.54 -15.39
C GLU A 117 -6.47 8.18 -15.38
N LEU A 118 -7.03 7.80 -14.23
CA LEU A 118 -7.82 6.59 -14.02
C LEU A 118 -9.06 6.91 -13.19
N SER A 119 -10.22 6.44 -13.59
CA SER A 119 -11.43 6.55 -12.77
C SER A 119 -11.50 5.47 -11.69
N VAL A 120 -12.24 5.74 -10.60
CA VAL A 120 -12.49 4.74 -9.55
C VAL A 120 -13.27 3.54 -10.09
N ASP A 121 -14.21 3.78 -11.01
CA ASP A 121 -15.01 2.72 -11.63
C ASP A 121 -14.15 1.79 -12.51
N GLU A 122 -13.19 2.36 -13.25
CA GLU A 122 -12.23 1.56 -14.02
C GLU A 122 -11.31 0.76 -13.09
N PHE A 123 -10.82 1.37 -12.01
CA PHE A 123 -10.04 0.66 -11.00
C PHE A 123 -10.83 -0.51 -10.39
N GLU A 124 -12.11 -0.30 -10.06
CA GLU A 124 -13.00 -1.36 -9.57
C GLU A 124 -13.19 -2.46 -10.61
N SER A 125 -13.31 -2.11 -11.89
CA SER A 125 -13.41 -3.08 -12.96
C SER A 125 -12.25 -4.07 -13.02
N TYR A 126 -11.03 -3.65 -12.68
CA TYR A 126 -9.87 -4.55 -12.57
C TYR A 126 -10.03 -5.59 -11.46
N LEU A 127 -10.62 -5.19 -10.32
CA LEU A 127 -10.93 -6.11 -9.21
C LEU A 127 -12.02 -7.10 -9.58
N ILE A 128 -13.05 -6.66 -10.31
CA ILE A 128 -14.19 -7.48 -10.76
C ILE A 128 -13.77 -8.46 -11.85
N THR A 129 -13.14 -7.95 -12.92
CA THR A 129 -12.83 -8.74 -14.12
C THR A 129 -11.56 -9.57 -13.94
N ARG A 130 -10.70 -9.23 -12.96
CA ARG A 130 -9.38 -9.85 -12.73
C ARG A 130 -8.42 -9.70 -13.91
N GLN A 131 -8.73 -8.82 -14.83
CA GLN A 131 -7.89 -8.54 -15.98
C GLN A 131 -6.81 -7.54 -15.63
N THR A 132 -5.58 -7.90 -15.93
CA THR A 132 -4.43 -7.03 -15.72
C THR A 132 -4.55 -5.79 -16.61
N PRO A 133 -4.40 -4.58 -16.06
CA PRO A 133 -4.35 -3.35 -16.85
C PRO A 133 -3.31 -3.45 -17.97
N ARG A 134 -3.59 -2.84 -19.12
CA ARG A 134 -2.68 -2.85 -20.28
C ARG A 134 -1.28 -2.32 -19.93
N LEU A 135 -1.24 -1.28 -19.08
CA LEU A 135 0.00 -0.70 -18.57
C LEU A 135 0.08 -0.92 -17.07
N ILE A 136 1.11 -1.64 -16.64
CA ILE A 136 1.44 -1.84 -15.22
C ILE A 136 2.69 -1.04 -14.92
N GLU A 137 2.53 0.07 -14.22
CA GLU A 137 3.61 0.86 -13.64
C GLU A 137 3.57 0.76 -12.12
N PRO A 138 4.39 -0.13 -11.53
CA PRO A 138 4.47 -0.22 -10.08
C PRO A 138 5.09 1.05 -9.51
N ALA A 139 4.51 1.60 -8.47
CA ALA A 139 5.08 2.73 -7.74
C ALA A 139 6.55 2.48 -7.33
N HIS A 140 7.31 3.53 -7.14
CA HIS A 140 8.73 3.48 -6.79
C HIS A 140 8.98 2.65 -5.52
N PRO A 141 10.07 1.89 -5.42
CA PRO A 141 10.29 0.98 -4.30
C PRO A 141 10.63 1.66 -2.97
N GLN A 142 11.19 2.86 -2.99
CA GLN A 142 11.76 3.54 -1.83
C GLN A 142 10.77 3.80 -0.70
N GLY A 143 9.48 3.94 -1.03
CA GLY A 143 8.44 4.22 -0.05
C GLY A 143 7.84 2.99 0.64
N LEU A 144 8.17 1.76 0.22
CA LEU A 144 7.50 0.55 0.67
C LEU A 144 8.21 -0.10 1.86
N TYR A 145 7.46 -0.30 2.96
CA TYR A 145 7.95 -0.91 4.20
C TYR A 145 7.02 -1.98 4.72
N LEU A 146 7.57 -3.11 5.18
CA LEU A 146 6.87 -4.09 6.00
C LEU A 146 6.84 -3.57 7.44
N SER A 147 5.72 -3.04 7.88
CA SER A 147 5.61 -2.36 9.18
C SER A 147 5.14 -3.27 10.31
N LYS A 148 4.39 -4.36 9.99
CA LYS A 148 3.96 -5.33 10.99
C LYS A 148 3.84 -6.72 10.38
N VAL A 149 4.27 -7.73 11.15
CA VAL A 149 3.99 -9.16 10.89
C VAL A 149 3.31 -9.74 12.12
N THR A 150 2.19 -10.42 11.93
CA THR A 150 1.45 -11.06 13.02
C THR A 150 1.64 -12.57 12.97
N TYR A 151 1.92 -13.16 14.11
CA TYR A 151 2.04 -14.61 14.31
C TYR A 151 1.04 -15.07 15.38
N PRO A 152 0.50 -16.30 15.30
CA PRO A 152 -0.49 -16.78 16.26
C PRO A 152 0.10 -17.02 17.68
N TYR A 153 1.42 -17.15 17.76
CA TYR A 153 2.15 -17.50 19.01
C TYR A 153 3.08 -16.37 19.50
N LEU A 154 3.08 -15.22 18.83
CA LEU A 154 4.00 -14.13 19.15
C LEU A 154 3.32 -12.78 18.92
N ASP A 155 3.10 -12.05 20.02
CA ASP A 155 2.66 -10.67 19.98
C ASP A 155 3.89 -9.76 19.98
N ILE A 156 4.26 -9.25 18.81
CA ILE A 156 5.33 -8.27 18.66
C ILE A 156 4.69 -6.89 18.60
N ALA A 157 4.91 -6.11 19.63
CA ALA A 157 4.48 -4.71 19.63
C ALA A 157 5.04 -3.99 18.40
N GLN A 158 4.20 -3.24 17.72
CA GLN A 158 4.64 -2.39 16.61
C GLN A 158 5.62 -1.35 17.15
N ARG A 159 6.80 -1.24 16.53
CA ARG A 159 7.73 -0.16 16.88
C ARG A 159 7.11 1.17 16.44
N SER A 160 6.82 2.01 17.41
CA SER A 160 6.32 3.38 17.16
C SER A 160 7.36 4.25 16.45
N ASP A 161 8.63 3.95 16.64
CA ASP A 161 9.76 4.73 16.10
C ASP A 161 9.88 4.66 14.57
N PHE A 162 9.29 3.65 13.94
CA PHE A 162 9.30 3.54 12.48
C PHE A 162 8.58 4.72 11.82
N SER A 163 7.47 5.15 12.40
CA SER A 163 6.76 6.35 11.95
C SER A 163 7.42 7.66 12.43
N ALA A 164 8.16 7.63 13.54
CA ALA A 164 8.84 8.81 14.09
C ALA A 164 9.96 9.34 13.19
N ILE A 165 10.64 8.47 12.42
CA ILE A 165 11.68 8.91 11.45
C ILE A 165 11.06 9.76 10.34
N GLN A 166 9.77 9.57 10.04
CA GLN A 166 9.05 10.30 9.00
C GLN A 166 8.08 11.36 9.54
N GLN A 167 7.90 11.42 10.85
CA GLN A 167 7.11 12.43 11.51
C GLN A 167 8.03 13.55 12.04
N SER A 168 8.00 14.71 11.38
CA SER A 168 8.41 15.91 12.11
C SER A 168 7.39 16.15 13.24
N ARG A 169 7.77 16.86 14.31
CA ARG A 169 6.89 17.13 15.47
C ARG A 169 5.57 17.82 15.10
N THR A 170 5.42 18.29 13.88
CA THR A 170 4.23 18.99 13.33
C THR A 170 3.36 18.09 12.42
N ASP A 171 3.86 16.93 11.99
CA ASP A 171 3.15 16.11 11.01
C ASP A 171 2.32 15.03 11.71
N GLN A 172 1.10 15.38 12.11
CA GLN A 172 0.11 14.38 12.48
C GLN A 172 -0.52 13.82 11.20
N TRP A 173 -0.37 12.51 10.97
CA TRP A 173 -1.06 11.79 9.90
C TRP A 173 -2.57 11.79 10.16
N GLN A 174 -3.32 12.39 9.24
CA GLN A 174 -4.78 12.43 9.29
C GLN A 174 -5.34 11.46 8.24
N PRO A 175 -6.37 10.66 8.57
CA PRO A 175 -7.11 9.90 7.57
C PRO A 175 -7.70 10.86 6.53
N VAL A 176 -7.50 10.53 5.27
CA VAL A 176 -8.11 11.27 4.15
C VAL A 176 -9.60 11.03 4.11
#